data_4f2fd69d4ad07b936b11f3df4cac281b
#
_entry.id   4f2fd69d4ad07b936b11f3df4cac281b
#
_cell.length_a   1.000
_cell.length_b   1.000
_cell.length_c   1.000
_cell.angle_alpha   90.00
_cell.angle_beta   90.00
_cell.angle_gamma   90.00
#
_symmetry.space_group_name_H-M   'P 1'
#
loop_
_entity.id
_entity.type
_entity.pdbx_description
1 polymer ?
#
loop_
_entity_poly.entity_id
_entity_poly.type
_entity_poly.pdbx_seq_one_letter_code
_entity_poly.pdbx_strand_id
1 'polypeptide(L)'
;MSGSEQDRVQAIYDEFAKSYDDHYASAEFQEEDQSLFKIVSPWIRGKVLDLGCGTGLTLSYNDINKDDYLGVDPSAGMLEKLTAKFPGFITVNSTFEQWSETDKDSNFDTILGLFGAPAYFAKESYAEVLARLTPKGHYFLMFYKPGYFPAHIYTEEDIAAAKARIDYDLINSTFETTFIFTNYLVATNIPKEFLPAR
;
A
#
# COMPACT_ATOMS: atom_id res chain seq x y z
N MET A 1 -15.26 5.18 3.47
CA MET A 1 -16.06 4.84 2.25
C MET A 1 -17.44 4.34 2.66
N SER A 2 -18.48 4.50 1.83
CA SER A 2 -19.72 3.74 2.03
C SER A 2 -19.46 2.27 1.69
N GLY A 3 -20.14 1.30 2.34
CA GLY A 3 -19.95 -0.13 2.06
C GLY A 3 -20.04 -0.46 0.57
N SER A 4 -20.99 0.15 -0.17
CA SER A 4 -21.16 -0.07 -1.61
C SER A 4 -19.98 0.39 -2.48
N GLU A 5 -19.20 1.36 -2.04
CA GLU A 5 -18.03 1.85 -2.78
C GLU A 5 -16.80 0.96 -2.55
N GLN A 6 -16.61 0.48 -1.32
CA GLN A 6 -15.58 -0.51 -0.99
C GLN A 6 -15.81 -1.81 -1.74
N ASP A 7 -17.07 -2.31 -1.73
CA ASP A 7 -17.45 -3.54 -2.44
C ASP A 7 -17.17 -3.44 -3.95
N ARG A 8 -17.41 -2.25 -4.54
CA ARG A 8 -17.13 -2.02 -5.97
C ARG A 8 -15.64 -2.00 -6.28
N VAL A 9 -14.83 -1.31 -5.48
CA VAL A 9 -13.36 -1.29 -5.64
C VAL A 9 -12.79 -2.70 -5.48
N GLN A 10 -13.24 -3.44 -4.48
CA GLN A 10 -12.84 -4.84 -4.27
C GLN A 10 -13.16 -5.70 -5.50
N ALA A 11 -14.39 -5.60 -6.04
CA ALA A 11 -14.79 -6.37 -7.21
C ALA A 11 -13.95 -6.04 -8.46
N ILE A 12 -13.54 -4.78 -8.64
CA ILE A 12 -12.62 -4.37 -9.72
C ILE A 12 -11.27 -5.09 -9.57
N TYR A 13 -10.69 -5.10 -8.37
CA TYR A 13 -9.41 -5.76 -8.13
C TYR A 13 -9.50 -7.29 -8.18
N ASP A 14 -10.61 -7.90 -7.75
CA ASP A 14 -10.84 -9.34 -7.89
C ASP A 14 -10.86 -9.78 -9.36
N GLU A 15 -11.50 -8.99 -10.24
CA GLU A 15 -11.48 -9.27 -11.66
C GLU A 15 -10.10 -8.99 -12.28
N PHE A 16 -9.48 -7.87 -11.92
CA PHE A 16 -8.18 -7.46 -12.43
C PHE A 16 -7.04 -8.40 -11.99
N ALA A 17 -7.18 -9.08 -10.84
CA ALA A 17 -6.19 -10.04 -10.35
C ALA A 17 -5.82 -11.11 -11.38
N LYS A 18 -6.74 -11.47 -12.29
CA LYS A 18 -6.50 -12.48 -13.34
C LYS A 18 -5.37 -12.11 -14.28
N SER A 19 -5.19 -10.81 -14.56
CA SER A 19 -4.20 -10.26 -15.50
C SER A 19 -3.26 -9.24 -14.86
N TYR A 20 -3.32 -9.06 -13.56
CA TYR A 20 -2.60 -8.00 -12.85
C TYR A 20 -1.09 -8.07 -13.08
N ASP A 21 -0.50 -9.21 -12.81
CA ASP A 21 0.95 -9.40 -12.96
C ASP A 21 1.40 -9.23 -14.43
N ASP A 22 0.61 -9.73 -15.39
CA ASP A 22 0.91 -9.58 -16.81
C ASP A 22 0.81 -8.12 -17.27
N HIS A 23 -0.17 -7.37 -16.73
CA HIS A 23 -0.34 -5.94 -17.05
C HIS A 23 0.86 -5.11 -16.60
N TYR A 24 1.44 -5.42 -15.45
CA TYR A 24 2.60 -4.74 -14.87
C TYR A 24 3.95 -5.39 -15.21
N ALA A 25 3.99 -6.37 -16.14
CA ALA A 25 5.21 -7.06 -16.53
C ALA A 25 6.12 -6.28 -17.50
N SER A 26 5.71 -5.10 -18.00
CA SER A 26 6.52 -4.32 -18.94
C SER A 26 7.82 -3.81 -18.28
N ALA A 27 8.85 -3.57 -19.10
CA ALA A 27 10.14 -3.07 -18.61
C ALA A 27 10.00 -1.74 -17.86
N GLU A 28 9.08 -0.86 -18.29
CA GLU A 28 8.84 0.44 -17.66
C GLU A 28 8.34 0.29 -16.21
N PHE A 29 7.37 -0.59 -15.97
CA PHE A 29 6.89 -0.86 -14.62
C PHE A 29 7.94 -1.55 -13.76
N GLN A 30 8.71 -2.49 -14.32
CA GLN A 30 9.81 -3.14 -13.59
C GLN A 30 10.91 -2.14 -13.20
N GLU A 31 11.23 -1.14 -14.03
CA GLU A 31 12.17 -0.07 -13.70
C GLU A 31 11.62 0.84 -12.58
N GLU A 32 10.32 1.14 -12.60
CA GLU A 32 9.64 1.87 -11.52
C GLU A 32 9.73 1.11 -10.20
N ASP A 33 9.38 -0.19 -10.21
CA ASP A 33 9.45 -1.07 -9.05
C ASP A 33 10.87 -1.14 -8.48
N GLN A 34 11.87 -1.42 -9.33
CA GLN A 34 13.27 -1.47 -8.92
C GLN A 34 13.74 -0.15 -8.31
N SER A 35 13.31 0.96 -8.89
CA SER A 35 13.66 2.30 -8.40
C SER A 35 13.03 2.58 -7.04
N LEU A 36 11.77 2.16 -6.83
CA LEU A 36 11.09 2.26 -5.55
C LEU A 36 11.80 1.40 -4.49
N PHE A 37 12.05 0.13 -4.79
CA PHE A 37 12.63 -0.78 -3.82
C PHE A 37 14.10 -0.48 -3.49
N LYS A 38 14.86 0.23 -4.34
CA LYS A 38 16.15 0.82 -3.95
C LYS A 38 16.03 1.83 -2.80
N ILE A 39 14.88 2.53 -2.71
CA ILE A 39 14.62 3.49 -1.63
C ILE A 39 14.06 2.79 -0.39
N VAL A 40 13.10 1.88 -0.57
CA VAL A 40 12.30 1.29 0.50
C VAL A 40 13.00 0.11 1.18
N SER A 41 13.61 -0.81 0.41
CA SER A 41 14.18 -2.07 0.94
C SER A 41 15.21 -1.89 2.05
N PRO A 42 16.11 -0.87 2.04
CA PRO A 42 17.05 -0.67 3.14
C PRO A 42 16.42 -0.42 4.52
N TRP A 43 15.13 -0.07 4.53
CA TRP A 43 14.37 0.28 5.73
C TRP A 43 13.38 -0.81 6.17
N ILE A 44 13.18 -1.85 5.35
CA ILE A 44 12.34 -2.99 5.71
C ILE A 44 13.10 -3.85 6.73
N ARG A 45 12.49 -4.04 7.90
CA ARG A 45 13.08 -4.83 8.98
C ARG A 45 12.02 -5.33 9.95
N GLY A 46 12.36 -6.36 10.73
CA GLY A 46 11.51 -6.91 11.78
C GLY A 46 10.13 -7.31 11.27
N LYS A 47 9.11 -7.08 12.07
CA LYS A 47 7.72 -7.39 11.69
C LYS A 47 7.20 -6.39 10.67
N VAL A 48 6.72 -6.89 9.54
CA VAL A 48 6.23 -6.12 8.40
C VAL A 48 4.71 -6.25 8.28
N LEU A 49 4.03 -5.10 8.24
CA LEU A 49 2.63 -4.99 7.84
C LEU A 49 2.58 -4.41 6.43
N ASP A 50 2.03 -5.16 5.49
CA ASP A 50 1.88 -4.76 4.08
C ASP A 50 0.41 -4.53 3.76
N LEU A 51 0.01 -3.28 3.70
CA LEU A 51 -1.37 -2.82 3.52
C LEU A 51 -1.68 -2.61 2.03
N GLY A 52 -2.66 -3.34 1.52
CA GLY A 52 -2.89 -3.47 0.09
C GLY A 52 -1.79 -4.30 -0.57
N CYS A 53 -1.44 -5.44 0.05
CA CYS A 53 -0.31 -6.27 -0.37
C CYS A 53 -0.45 -6.89 -1.77
N GLY A 54 -1.66 -6.86 -2.35
CA GLY A 54 -1.95 -7.31 -3.69
C GLY A 54 -1.45 -8.71 -3.99
N THR A 55 -0.76 -8.86 -5.11
CA THR A 55 -0.17 -10.14 -5.54
C THR A 55 1.21 -10.42 -4.94
N GLY A 56 1.68 -9.60 -3.97
CA GLY A 56 2.92 -9.81 -3.24
C GLY A 56 4.16 -9.18 -3.86
N LEU A 57 4.04 -7.98 -4.46
CA LEU A 57 5.18 -7.29 -5.06
C LEU A 57 6.30 -7.03 -4.05
N THR A 58 5.97 -6.63 -2.82
CA THR A 58 6.94 -6.44 -1.72
C THR A 58 7.80 -7.69 -1.50
N LEU A 59 7.19 -8.87 -1.52
CA LEU A 59 7.88 -10.15 -1.34
C LEU A 59 8.75 -10.52 -2.55
N SER A 60 8.42 -10.02 -3.74
CA SER A 60 9.23 -10.25 -4.95
C SER A 60 10.57 -9.51 -4.89
N TYR A 61 10.65 -8.41 -4.15
CA TYR A 61 11.84 -7.56 -4.07
C TYR A 61 12.60 -7.65 -2.75
N ASN A 62 12.05 -8.34 -1.73
CA ASN A 62 12.64 -8.40 -0.41
C ASN A 62 12.59 -9.81 0.17
N ASP A 63 13.69 -10.24 0.77
CA ASP A 63 13.78 -11.50 1.52
C ASP A 63 13.26 -11.26 2.95
N ILE A 64 11.93 -11.35 3.12
CA ILE A 64 11.26 -11.18 4.40
C ILE A 64 10.96 -12.57 4.97
N ASN A 65 11.29 -12.77 6.27
CA ASN A 65 10.90 -14.00 6.94
C ASN A 65 9.37 -14.10 7.00
N LYS A 66 8.81 -15.23 6.60
CA LYS A 66 7.36 -15.46 6.59
C LYS A 66 6.69 -15.27 7.95
N ASP A 67 7.41 -15.54 9.06
CA ASP A 67 6.89 -15.40 10.41
C ASP A 67 6.86 -13.92 10.87
N ASP A 68 7.54 -13.03 10.13
CA ASP A 68 7.60 -11.59 10.37
C ASP A 68 6.75 -10.79 9.37
N TYR A 69 5.92 -11.42 8.54
CA TYR A 69 5.10 -10.75 7.53
C TYR A 69 3.61 -10.93 7.78
N LEU A 70 2.86 -9.86 7.65
CA LEU A 70 1.41 -9.85 7.56
C LEU A 70 0.97 -8.99 6.38
N GLY A 71 0.33 -9.61 5.39
CA GLY A 71 -0.32 -8.91 4.28
C GLY A 71 -1.81 -8.70 4.55
N VAL A 72 -2.31 -7.50 4.30
CA VAL A 72 -3.75 -7.19 4.38
C VAL A 72 -4.21 -6.65 3.04
N ASP A 73 -5.20 -7.29 2.43
CA ASP A 73 -5.78 -6.83 1.16
C ASP A 73 -7.26 -7.22 1.07
N PRO A 74 -8.17 -6.33 0.66
CA PRO A 74 -9.58 -6.64 0.53
C PRO A 74 -9.89 -7.58 -0.63
N SER A 75 -9.02 -7.69 -1.66
CA SER A 75 -9.26 -8.54 -2.82
C SER A 75 -8.82 -9.99 -2.57
N ALA A 76 -9.78 -10.89 -2.54
CA ALA A 76 -9.52 -12.33 -2.44
C ALA A 76 -8.73 -12.84 -3.66
N GLY A 77 -9.01 -12.32 -4.86
CA GLY A 77 -8.30 -12.69 -6.08
C GLY A 77 -6.82 -12.31 -6.05
N MET A 78 -6.48 -11.14 -5.48
CA MET A 78 -5.08 -10.73 -5.27
C MET A 78 -4.37 -11.67 -4.28
N LEU A 79 -5.01 -11.97 -3.15
CA LEU A 79 -4.43 -12.85 -2.13
C LEU A 79 -4.25 -14.30 -2.61
N GLU A 80 -5.13 -14.79 -3.49
CA GLU A 80 -4.96 -16.10 -4.13
C GLU A 80 -3.66 -16.13 -4.95
N LYS A 81 -3.37 -15.07 -5.72
CA LYS A 81 -2.11 -14.93 -6.48
C LYS A 81 -0.90 -14.85 -5.56
N LEU A 82 -0.98 -14.04 -4.49
CA LEU A 82 0.10 -13.94 -3.50
C LEU A 82 0.39 -15.30 -2.88
N THR A 83 -0.62 -16.01 -2.40
CA THR A 83 -0.45 -17.31 -1.74
C THR A 83 0.12 -18.37 -2.68
N ALA A 84 -0.25 -18.34 -3.97
CA ALA A 84 0.31 -19.21 -4.97
C ALA A 84 1.80 -18.94 -5.24
N LYS A 85 2.22 -17.65 -5.28
CA LYS A 85 3.61 -17.26 -5.48
C LYS A 85 4.48 -17.44 -4.22
N PHE A 86 3.92 -17.16 -3.06
CA PHE A 86 4.62 -17.12 -1.77
C PHE A 86 3.89 -17.98 -0.72
N PRO A 87 3.97 -19.33 -0.82
CA PRO A 87 3.25 -20.21 0.09
C PRO A 87 3.78 -20.08 1.52
N GLY A 88 2.85 -20.00 2.46
CA GLY A 88 3.13 -19.95 3.90
C GLY A 88 3.30 -18.54 4.48
N PHE A 89 3.20 -17.49 3.67
CA PHE A 89 3.06 -16.13 4.18
C PHE A 89 1.63 -15.89 4.69
N ILE A 90 1.51 -15.16 5.80
CA ILE A 90 0.20 -14.88 6.42
C ILE A 90 -0.44 -13.69 5.71
N THR A 91 -1.69 -13.88 5.28
CA THR A 91 -2.50 -12.83 4.67
C THR A 91 -3.89 -12.78 5.29
N VAL A 92 -4.49 -11.59 5.31
CA VAL A 92 -5.86 -11.35 5.79
C VAL A 92 -6.66 -10.69 4.68
N ASN A 93 -7.77 -11.31 4.28
CA ASN A 93 -8.70 -10.75 3.33
C ASN A 93 -9.62 -9.74 4.02
N SER A 94 -9.20 -8.48 4.05
CA SER A 94 -9.87 -7.41 4.78
C SER A 94 -9.40 -6.04 4.30
N THR A 95 -10.19 -5.00 4.55
CA THR A 95 -9.64 -3.62 4.53
C THR A 95 -8.80 -3.38 5.79
N PHE A 96 -7.98 -2.31 5.78
CA PHE A 96 -7.23 -1.92 6.97
C PHE A 96 -8.17 -1.66 8.16
N GLU A 97 -9.25 -0.94 7.94
CA GLU A 97 -10.20 -0.57 8.99
C GLU A 97 -10.84 -1.80 9.65
N GLN A 98 -11.31 -2.75 8.85
CA GLN A 98 -11.92 -3.98 9.34
C GLN A 98 -10.91 -4.85 10.09
N TRP A 99 -9.70 -4.98 9.57
CA TRP A 99 -8.64 -5.73 10.24
C TRP A 99 -8.25 -5.07 11.56
N SER A 100 -8.08 -3.76 11.59
CA SER A 100 -7.67 -3.02 12.78
C SER A 100 -8.71 -3.05 13.91
N GLU A 101 -9.99 -3.28 13.59
CA GLU A 101 -11.02 -3.51 14.60
C GLU A 101 -10.84 -4.86 15.33
N THR A 102 -10.31 -5.86 14.67
CA THR A 102 -10.13 -7.22 15.21
C THR A 102 -8.76 -7.43 15.84
N ASP A 103 -7.74 -6.72 15.37
CA ASP A 103 -6.38 -6.75 15.91
C ASP A 103 -6.03 -5.38 16.48
N LYS A 104 -6.07 -5.25 17.82
CA LYS A 104 -5.78 -3.98 18.53
C LYS A 104 -4.35 -3.88 19.04
N ASP A 105 -3.66 -5.00 19.17
CA ASP A 105 -2.43 -5.10 19.97
C ASP A 105 -1.17 -5.30 19.13
N SER A 106 -1.30 -5.72 17.87
CA SER A 106 -0.15 -5.97 17.01
C SER A 106 0.57 -4.66 16.63
N ASN A 107 1.90 -4.68 16.77
CA ASN A 107 2.78 -3.61 16.36
C ASN A 107 3.84 -4.13 15.39
N PHE A 108 4.28 -3.25 14.49
CA PHE A 108 5.15 -3.59 13.38
C PHE A 108 6.38 -2.67 13.32
N ASP A 109 7.51 -3.23 12.91
CA ASP A 109 8.74 -2.48 12.71
C ASP A 109 8.78 -1.82 11.33
N THR A 110 7.98 -2.33 10.39
CA THR A 110 7.81 -1.75 9.06
C THR A 110 6.33 -1.78 8.68
N ILE A 111 5.80 -0.65 8.21
CA ILE A 111 4.46 -0.56 7.64
C ILE A 111 4.58 -0.05 6.20
N LEU A 112 4.04 -0.83 5.28
CA LEU A 112 4.01 -0.51 3.86
C LEU A 112 2.56 -0.33 3.40
N GLY A 113 2.35 0.61 2.51
CA GLY A 113 1.13 0.78 1.74
C GLY A 113 1.54 1.35 0.39
N LEU A 114 1.88 0.48 -0.56
CA LEU A 114 2.53 0.87 -1.79
C LEU A 114 1.53 1.04 -2.93
N PHE A 115 1.94 1.72 -4.00
CA PHE A 115 1.21 1.85 -5.27
C PHE A 115 -0.26 2.28 -5.14
N GLY A 116 -0.54 3.22 -4.24
CA GLY A 116 -1.86 3.84 -4.12
C GLY A 116 -2.79 3.17 -3.12
N ALA A 117 -2.42 2.07 -2.47
CA ALA A 117 -3.26 1.41 -1.47
C ALA A 117 -3.79 2.37 -0.37
N PRO A 118 -2.99 3.28 0.21
CA PRO A 118 -3.47 4.21 1.23
C PRO A 118 -4.50 5.23 0.73
N ALA A 119 -4.64 5.44 -0.59
CA ALA A 119 -5.65 6.31 -1.15
C ALA A 119 -7.09 5.80 -0.94
N TYR A 120 -7.23 4.53 -0.55
CA TYR A 120 -8.51 3.89 -0.24
C TYR A 120 -8.84 3.85 1.26
N PHE A 121 -7.89 4.22 2.12
CA PHE A 121 -8.14 4.26 3.57
C PHE A 121 -9.09 5.39 3.94
N ALA A 122 -9.85 5.19 5.00
CA ALA A 122 -10.55 6.30 5.63
C ALA A 122 -9.54 7.30 6.19
N LYS A 123 -9.82 8.60 6.10
CA LYS A 123 -8.89 9.64 6.59
C LYS A 123 -8.59 9.50 8.09
N GLU A 124 -9.58 9.08 8.83
CA GLU A 124 -9.52 8.82 10.27
C GLU A 124 -8.55 7.69 10.61
N SER A 125 -8.30 6.77 9.66
CA SER A 125 -7.41 5.62 9.83
C SER A 125 -5.91 5.98 9.79
N TYR A 126 -5.53 7.16 9.28
CA TYR A 126 -4.10 7.52 9.15
C TYR A 126 -3.36 7.51 10.48
N ALA A 127 -3.98 8.07 11.53
CA ALA A 127 -3.41 8.05 12.87
C ALA A 127 -3.32 6.62 13.44
N GLU A 128 -4.28 5.77 13.12
CA GLU A 128 -4.30 4.36 13.54
C GLU A 128 -3.20 3.55 12.85
N VAL A 129 -2.94 3.78 11.57
CA VAL A 129 -1.78 3.17 10.88
C VAL A 129 -0.49 3.48 11.63
N LEU A 130 -0.27 4.76 11.98
CA LEU A 130 0.92 5.18 12.73
C LEU A 130 0.97 4.59 14.16
N ALA A 131 -0.19 4.42 14.80
CA ALA A 131 -0.26 3.81 16.13
C ALA A 131 0.16 2.32 16.15
N ARG A 132 0.19 1.65 14.98
CA ARG A 132 0.69 0.28 14.82
C ARG A 132 2.19 0.19 14.67
N LEU A 133 2.88 1.31 14.57
CA LEU A 133 4.33 1.34 14.40
C LEU A 133 5.05 1.22 15.75
N THR A 134 6.08 0.37 15.81
CA THR A 134 6.98 0.37 16.98
C THR A 134 7.76 1.69 17.07
N PRO A 135 8.30 2.08 18.26
CA PRO A 135 8.99 3.37 18.42
C PRO A 135 10.19 3.60 17.50
N LYS A 136 10.75 2.54 16.92
CA LYS A 136 11.87 2.61 15.97
C LYS A 136 11.48 2.13 14.58
N GLY A 137 10.20 1.92 14.34
CA GLY A 137 9.70 1.41 13.08
C GLY A 137 9.72 2.45 11.97
N HIS A 138 9.58 1.99 10.75
CA HIS A 138 9.52 2.81 9.55
C HIS A 138 8.24 2.56 8.78
N TYR A 139 7.77 3.58 8.08
CA TYR A 139 6.63 3.43 7.19
C TYR A 139 6.88 4.08 5.82
N PHE A 140 6.22 3.52 4.81
CA PHE A 140 6.11 4.08 3.46
C PHE A 140 4.68 3.93 2.98
N LEU A 141 3.98 5.05 2.83
CA LEU A 141 2.60 5.10 2.37
C LEU A 141 2.53 5.91 1.09
N MET A 142 2.15 5.28 -0.02
CA MET A 142 2.11 5.88 -1.35
C MET A 142 0.68 6.23 -1.73
N PHE A 143 0.36 7.51 -1.71
CA PHE A 143 -0.90 8.07 -2.21
C PHE A 143 -0.75 8.48 -3.67
N TYR A 144 -1.81 8.48 -4.44
CA TYR A 144 -1.76 9.11 -5.76
C TYR A 144 -1.46 10.60 -5.63
N LYS A 145 -0.53 11.12 -6.45
CA LYS A 145 -0.18 12.56 -6.42
C LYS A 145 -1.32 13.42 -6.94
N PRO A 146 -1.36 14.73 -6.61
CA PRO A 146 -2.34 15.66 -7.16
C PRO A 146 -2.40 15.57 -8.70
N GLY A 147 -3.60 15.44 -9.24
CA GLY A 147 -3.85 15.36 -10.68
C GLY A 147 -3.68 13.98 -11.32
N TYR A 148 -3.15 13.00 -10.61
CA TYR A 148 -3.02 11.62 -11.13
C TYR A 148 -3.99 10.66 -10.44
N PHE A 149 -4.56 9.75 -11.24
CA PHE A 149 -5.26 8.55 -10.79
C PHE A 149 -5.23 7.51 -11.93
N PRO A 150 -5.02 6.22 -11.66
CA PRO A 150 -4.96 5.20 -12.73
C PRO A 150 -6.33 5.05 -13.39
N ALA A 151 -6.42 5.45 -14.67
CA ALA A 151 -7.66 5.46 -15.42
C ALA A 151 -7.99 4.12 -16.11
N HIS A 152 -7.05 3.19 -16.16
CA HIS A 152 -7.18 1.97 -16.97
C HIS A 152 -8.10 0.90 -16.37
N ILE A 153 -8.41 0.99 -15.06
CA ILE A 153 -9.30 0.05 -14.37
C ILE A 153 -10.55 0.72 -13.78
N TYR A 154 -10.70 2.04 -13.91
CA TYR A 154 -11.77 2.81 -13.27
C TYR A 154 -12.57 3.62 -14.29
N THR A 155 -13.85 3.86 -13.98
CA THR A 155 -14.67 4.83 -14.70
C THR A 155 -14.29 6.26 -14.32
N GLU A 156 -14.70 7.26 -15.12
CA GLU A 156 -14.50 8.69 -14.77
C GLU A 156 -15.14 9.06 -13.43
N GLU A 157 -16.28 8.45 -13.08
CA GLU A 157 -16.98 8.66 -11.82
C GLU A 157 -16.16 8.10 -10.64
N ASP A 158 -15.59 6.90 -10.80
CA ASP A 158 -14.70 6.28 -9.80
C ASP A 158 -13.45 7.14 -9.55
N ILE A 159 -12.87 7.66 -10.64
CA ILE A 159 -11.70 8.54 -10.56
C ILE A 159 -12.04 9.83 -9.83
N ALA A 160 -13.17 10.45 -10.11
CA ALA A 160 -13.61 11.68 -9.45
C ALA A 160 -13.85 11.45 -7.95
N ALA A 161 -14.53 10.36 -7.60
CA ALA A 161 -14.77 9.99 -6.20
C ALA A 161 -13.47 9.70 -5.44
N ALA A 162 -12.53 9.00 -6.06
CA ALA A 162 -11.24 8.67 -5.45
C ALA A 162 -10.37 9.92 -5.25
N LYS A 163 -10.30 10.82 -6.24
CA LYS A 163 -9.58 12.10 -6.12
C LYS A 163 -10.13 12.97 -5.00
N ALA A 164 -11.44 12.99 -4.80
CA ALA A 164 -12.09 13.76 -3.73
C ALA A 164 -11.77 13.22 -2.31
N ARG A 165 -11.34 11.96 -2.20
CA ARG A 165 -11.00 11.33 -0.90
C ARG A 165 -9.61 11.68 -0.42
N ILE A 166 -8.65 11.88 -1.31
CA ILE A 166 -7.26 12.15 -0.93
C ILE A 166 -7.16 13.58 -0.41
N ASP A 167 -6.91 13.72 0.87
CA ASP A 167 -6.73 15.00 1.55
C ASP A 167 -5.24 15.28 1.74
N TYR A 168 -4.67 16.03 0.81
CA TYR A 168 -3.23 16.32 0.80
C TYR A 168 -2.79 17.20 1.97
N ASP A 169 -3.65 18.07 2.48
CA ASP A 169 -3.34 18.90 3.65
C ASP A 169 -3.29 18.03 4.91
N LEU A 170 -4.22 17.09 5.05
CA LEU A 170 -4.20 16.13 6.13
C LEU A 170 -2.97 15.21 6.03
N ILE A 171 -2.63 14.70 4.86
CA ILE A 171 -1.44 13.87 4.65
C ILE A 171 -0.19 14.64 5.08
N ASN A 172 0.00 15.87 4.59
CA ASN A 172 1.17 16.69 4.91
C ASN A 172 1.24 17.12 6.39
N SER A 173 0.10 17.18 7.09
CA SER A 173 0.07 17.51 8.53
C SER A 173 0.20 16.28 9.45
N THR A 174 -0.16 15.09 8.95
CA THR A 174 -0.14 13.85 9.72
C THR A 174 1.23 13.16 9.68
N PHE A 175 1.89 13.18 8.50
CA PHE A 175 3.11 12.43 8.27
C PHE A 175 4.36 13.32 8.33
N GLU A 176 5.47 12.78 8.87
CA GLU A 176 6.69 13.55 9.14
C GLU A 176 7.38 14.08 7.89
N THR A 177 7.40 13.29 6.84
CA THR A 177 8.06 13.64 5.58
C THR A 177 7.21 13.17 4.41
N THR A 178 7.09 14.02 3.38
CA THR A 178 6.48 13.65 2.11
C THR A 178 7.40 13.99 0.95
N PHE A 179 7.39 13.17 -0.10
CA PHE A 179 8.10 13.43 -1.36
C PHE A 179 7.34 12.84 -2.55
N ILE A 180 7.64 13.31 -3.75
CA ILE A 180 7.05 12.75 -4.97
C ILE A 180 7.96 11.66 -5.53
N PHE A 181 7.38 10.49 -5.78
CA PHE A 181 7.97 9.42 -6.53
C PHE A 181 7.05 9.10 -7.71
N THR A 182 7.50 9.36 -8.92
CA THR A 182 6.74 9.16 -10.17
C THR A 182 5.31 9.74 -10.11
N ASN A 183 4.29 8.90 -9.98
CA ASN A 183 2.87 9.26 -9.90
C ASN A 183 2.32 9.25 -8.47
N TYR A 184 3.19 9.19 -7.47
CA TYR A 184 2.78 9.04 -6.08
C TYR A 184 3.35 10.15 -5.19
N LEU A 185 2.55 10.55 -4.19
CA LEU A 185 3.00 11.26 -3.01
C LEU A 185 3.32 10.22 -1.94
N VAL A 186 4.58 10.07 -1.60
CA VAL A 186 5.05 9.11 -0.59
C VAL A 186 5.17 9.81 0.76
N ALA A 187 4.48 9.29 1.76
CA ALA A 187 4.60 9.70 3.15
C ALA A 187 5.48 8.70 3.92
N THR A 188 6.43 9.18 4.73
CA THR A 188 7.39 8.35 5.44
C THR A 188 7.97 9.09 6.66
N ASN A 189 8.60 8.36 7.59
CA ASN A 189 9.44 8.91 8.65
C ASN A 189 10.95 8.77 8.38
N ILE A 190 11.33 8.44 7.15
CA ILE A 190 12.74 8.36 6.78
C ILE A 190 13.31 9.77 6.67
N PRO A 191 14.51 10.05 7.23
CA PRO A 191 15.16 11.35 7.11
C PRO A 191 15.40 11.74 5.66
N LYS A 192 15.20 13.04 5.35
CA LYS A 192 15.20 13.57 3.98
C LYS A 192 16.51 13.35 3.24
N GLU A 193 17.63 13.27 3.95
CA GLU A 193 18.97 13.01 3.38
C GLU A 193 19.10 11.63 2.73
N PHE A 194 18.21 10.67 3.05
CA PHE A 194 18.17 9.32 2.46
C PHE A 194 17.11 9.18 1.37
N LEU A 195 16.36 10.24 1.09
CA LEU A 195 15.32 10.24 0.07
C LEU A 195 15.84 10.87 -1.24
N PRO A 196 15.22 10.56 -2.38
CA PRO A 196 15.59 11.17 -3.66
C PRO A 196 15.58 12.71 -3.57
N ALA A 197 16.60 13.34 -4.17
CA ALA A 197 16.58 14.80 -4.36
C ALA A 197 15.34 15.20 -5.18
N ARG A 198 14.74 16.34 -4.81
CA ARG A 198 13.59 16.91 -5.54
C ARG A 198 13.99 17.33 -6.94
#